data_5ea29bb1bd576d472b6671a1cad970a0
#
_entry.id   5ea29bb1bd576d472b6671a1cad970a0
#
_cell.length_a   1.000
_cell.length_b   1.000
_cell.length_c   1.000
_cell.angle_alpha   90.00
_cell.angle_beta   90.00
_cell.angle_gamma   90.00
#
_symmetry.space_group_name_H-M   'P 1'
#
loop_
_entity.id
_entity.type
_entity.pdbx_description
1 polymer ?
#
loop_
_entity_poly.entity_id
_entity_poly.type
_entity_poly.pdbx_seq_one_letter_code
_entity_poly.pdbx_strand_id
1 'polypeptide(L)'
;MYRRPHANLAAATYHGRRRFRFMHAMTDLTRRRLLRAGLAASTASLLPPSIARAAAIAPDVRSGSLNDLQHVVILMQENRAFDHYFGSLAGVRGFGDRFPIPAPPLPGTPPRSVWLQPSADGSRLLAPFPLHTAHDFATMRVQGTPHTWPNAQQAWDHGRMGRWPAAKRDHALAHYERADLPFQFALADTFTVCDAYHCAIQAGTNPNRVFLWTGQNDPHARAGGPVIANSHDNFPELGGDPNDYRWHSYVQALQQAGVSWQIYQDMADNFTDNPLAGFAAFRAAWRGAAPPGTIRNCAHAASARVP
;
A
#
# COMPACT_ATOMS: atom_id res chain seq x y z
N MET A 1 -12.18 -35.31 29.08
CA MET A 1 -13.25 -36.28 28.86
C MET A 1 -14.58 -35.54 28.82
N TYR A 2 -15.06 -35.16 27.65
CA TYR A 2 -16.39 -34.59 27.47
C TYR A 2 -16.99 -35.13 26.18
N ARG A 3 -18.05 -35.94 26.32
CA ARG A 3 -18.79 -36.56 25.20
C ARG A 3 -19.77 -35.59 24.59
N ARG A 4 -19.83 -35.55 23.26
CA ARG A 4 -20.90 -34.91 22.48
C ARG A 4 -22.10 -35.87 22.31
N PRO A 5 -23.33 -35.42 22.36
CA PRO A 5 -24.47 -36.19 21.89
C PRO A 5 -24.73 -35.95 20.39
N HIS A 6 -25.02 -37.04 19.69
CA HIS A 6 -25.52 -37.09 18.33
C HIS A 6 -27.00 -36.69 18.32
N ALA A 7 -27.39 -35.79 17.43
CA ALA A 7 -28.78 -35.56 17.07
C ALA A 7 -29.02 -35.96 15.61
N ASN A 8 -29.84 -37.00 15.44
CA ASN A 8 -30.43 -37.43 14.17
C ASN A 8 -31.44 -36.36 13.68
N LEU A 9 -31.34 -35.92 12.44
CA LEU A 9 -32.38 -35.18 11.74
C LEU A 9 -32.93 -36.04 10.60
N ALA A 10 -34.21 -36.35 10.73
CA ALA A 10 -35.00 -37.09 9.76
C ALA A 10 -35.29 -36.23 8.53
N ALA A 11 -35.26 -36.86 7.36
CA ALA A 11 -35.61 -36.30 6.08
C ALA A 11 -37.14 -36.08 5.99
N ALA A 12 -37.54 -34.86 5.68
CA ALA A 12 -38.91 -34.56 5.26
C ALA A 12 -38.89 -34.20 3.77
N THR A 13 -39.39 -35.09 2.96
CA THR A 13 -39.71 -34.89 1.54
C THR A 13 -40.93 -34.00 1.41
N TYR A 14 -40.76 -32.86 0.76
CA TYR A 14 -41.92 -32.01 0.37
C TYR A 14 -42.00 -31.92 -1.16
N HIS A 15 -42.97 -32.56 -1.73
CA HIS A 15 -43.38 -32.43 -3.13
C HIS A 15 -44.35 -31.24 -3.25
N GLY A 16 -43.92 -30.19 -3.93
CA GLY A 16 -44.78 -29.07 -4.27
C GLY A 16 -44.36 -28.42 -5.59
N ARG A 17 -44.95 -28.88 -6.70
CA ARG A 17 -44.79 -28.22 -8.00
C ARG A 17 -45.47 -26.85 -7.94
N ARG A 18 -44.71 -25.76 -8.04
CA ARG A 18 -45.22 -24.47 -8.51
C ARG A 18 -44.33 -23.96 -9.64
N ARG A 19 -44.95 -23.96 -10.84
CA ARG A 19 -44.44 -23.21 -12.00
C ARG A 19 -44.58 -21.72 -11.67
N PHE A 20 -43.44 -21.03 -11.37
CA PHE A 20 -43.41 -19.59 -11.38
C PHE A 20 -42.81 -19.10 -12.69
N ARG A 21 -43.56 -18.23 -13.38
CA ARG A 21 -43.22 -17.58 -14.65
C ARG A 21 -41.96 -16.73 -14.49
N PHE A 22 -40.89 -17.11 -15.20
CA PHE A 22 -39.74 -16.29 -15.49
C PHE A 22 -40.11 -15.26 -16.56
N MET A 23 -40.67 -14.13 -16.21
CA MET A 23 -40.96 -13.07 -17.22
C MET A 23 -40.86 -11.62 -16.72
N HIS A 24 -40.26 -11.34 -15.55
CA HIS A 24 -40.07 -9.95 -15.09
C HIS A 24 -38.64 -9.57 -14.69
N ALA A 25 -37.65 -10.44 -14.91
CA ALA A 25 -36.28 -10.17 -14.51
C ALA A 25 -35.42 -9.50 -15.61
N MET A 26 -35.89 -9.41 -16.84
CA MET A 26 -35.09 -8.87 -17.96
C MET A 26 -35.12 -7.34 -18.08
N THR A 27 -36.09 -6.64 -17.52
CA THR A 27 -36.20 -5.18 -17.64
C THR A 27 -35.34 -4.41 -16.63
N ASP A 28 -35.10 -4.96 -15.45
CA ASP A 28 -34.27 -4.28 -14.43
C ASP A 28 -32.77 -4.37 -14.69
N LEU A 29 -32.32 -5.46 -15.30
CA LEU A 29 -30.90 -5.61 -15.70
C LEU A 29 -30.50 -4.63 -16.81
N THR A 30 -31.41 -4.28 -17.70
CA THR A 30 -31.19 -3.34 -18.81
C THR A 30 -31.12 -1.90 -18.33
N ARG A 31 -31.99 -1.48 -17.41
CA ARG A 31 -31.95 -0.13 -16.83
C ARG A 31 -30.72 0.13 -15.99
N ARG A 32 -30.32 -0.83 -15.14
CA ARG A 32 -29.08 -0.69 -14.35
C ARG A 32 -27.81 -0.68 -15.21
N ARG A 33 -27.79 -1.45 -16.29
CA ARG A 33 -26.68 -1.42 -17.27
C ARG A 33 -26.66 -0.11 -18.06
N LEU A 34 -27.80 0.41 -18.48
CA LEU A 34 -27.91 1.70 -19.17
C LEU A 34 -27.55 2.88 -18.26
N LEU A 35 -27.98 2.87 -16.99
CA LEU A 35 -27.60 3.90 -16.02
C LEU A 35 -26.09 3.83 -15.69
N ARG A 36 -25.52 2.63 -15.55
CA ARG A 36 -24.07 2.46 -15.37
C ARG A 36 -23.28 2.86 -16.61
N ALA A 37 -23.76 2.56 -17.80
CA ALA A 37 -23.14 2.98 -19.05
C ALA A 37 -23.27 4.50 -19.27
N GLY A 38 -24.39 5.11 -18.93
CA GLY A 38 -24.60 6.55 -19.02
C GLY A 38 -23.77 7.33 -18.00
N LEU A 39 -23.64 6.86 -16.75
CA LEU A 39 -22.72 7.43 -15.77
C LEU A 39 -21.25 7.22 -16.19
N ALA A 40 -20.89 6.05 -16.70
CA ALA A 40 -19.54 5.77 -17.17
C ALA A 40 -19.16 6.66 -18.37
N ALA A 41 -20.08 6.93 -19.29
CA ALA A 41 -19.83 7.80 -20.44
C ALA A 41 -19.67 9.27 -20.04
N SER A 42 -20.44 9.76 -19.05
CA SER A 42 -20.33 11.14 -18.57
C SER A 42 -19.10 11.40 -17.72
N THR A 43 -18.60 10.39 -17.00
CA THR A 43 -17.36 10.50 -16.21
C THR A 43 -16.09 10.29 -17.04
N ALA A 44 -16.17 9.50 -18.12
CA ALA A 44 -15.03 9.25 -19.00
C ALA A 44 -14.49 10.52 -19.69
N SER A 45 -15.33 11.53 -19.92
CA SER A 45 -14.92 12.82 -20.51
C SER A 45 -14.11 13.72 -19.54
N LEU A 46 -14.10 13.40 -18.25
CA LEU A 46 -13.38 14.13 -17.20
C LEU A 46 -12.09 13.43 -16.76
N LEU A 47 -11.83 12.21 -17.27
CA LEU A 47 -10.61 11.47 -16.90
C LEU A 47 -9.39 12.01 -17.66
N PRO A 48 -8.21 12.05 -17.02
CA PRO A 48 -6.96 12.26 -17.73
C PRO A 48 -6.82 11.29 -18.91
N PRO A 49 -6.34 11.74 -20.09
CA PRO A 49 -6.32 10.89 -21.30
C PRO A 49 -5.56 9.56 -21.14
N SER A 50 -4.52 9.53 -20.31
CA SER A 50 -3.77 8.31 -20.00
C SER A 50 -4.62 7.29 -19.23
N ILE A 51 -5.40 7.75 -18.26
CA ILE A 51 -6.30 6.91 -17.46
C ILE A 51 -7.44 6.39 -18.34
N ALA A 52 -8.04 7.27 -19.15
CA ALA A 52 -9.11 6.88 -20.07
C ALA A 52 -8.64 5.81 -21.06
N ARG A 53 -7.43 5.95 -21.63
CA ARG A 53 -6.85 4.91 -22.50
C ARG A 53 -6.61 3.60 -21.77
N ALA A 54 -6.05 3.64 -20.56
CA ALA A 54 -5.81 2.44 -19.76
C ALA A 54 -7.11 1.71 -19.40
N ALA A 55 -8.15 2.46 -19.00
CA ALA A 55 -9.45 1.89 -18.67
C ALA A 55 -10.18 1.28 -19.89
N ALA A 56 -9.85 1.72 -21.11
CA ALA A 56 -10.43 1.19 -22.36
C ALA A 56 -9.75 -0.11 -22.82
N ILE A 57 -8.61 -0.50 -22.27
CA ILE A 57 -7.94 -1.74 -22.63
C ILE A 57 -8.74 -2.93 -22.08
N ALA A 58 -9.19 -3.80 -22.97
CA ALA A 58 -9.86 -5.03 -22.56
C ALA A 58 -8.84 -6.01 -21.96
N PRO A 59 -9.19 -6.72 -20.87
CA PRO A 59 -8.32 -7.73 -20.30
C PRO A 59 -8.16 -8.92 -21.27
N ASP A 60 -6.93 -9.41 -21.45
CA ASP A 60 -6.65 -10.65 -22.22
C ASP A 60 -6.87 -11.87 -21.29
N VAL A 61 -8.14 -12.22 -21.12
CA VAL A 61 -8.57 -13.33 -20.26
C VAL A 61 -8.69 -14.59 -21.12
N ARG A 62 -7.81 -15.57 -20.85
CA ARG A 62 -7.77 -16.88 -21.56
C ARG A 62 -8.31 -18.01 -20.68
N SER A 63 -7.86 -18.09 -19.46
CA SER A 63 -8.22 -19.15 -18.51
C SER A 63 -9.11 -18.67 -17.37
N GLY A 64 -9.19 -17.37 -17.13
CA GLY A 64 -9.87 -16.75 -15.98
C GLY A 64 -9.15 -17.01 -14.66
N SER A 65 -7.87 -17.36 -14.71
CA SER A 65 -7.02 -17.63 -13.55
C SER A 65 -5.80 -16.70 -13.52
N LEU A 66 -5.01 -16.77 -12.44
CA LEU A 66 -3.76 -16.02 -12.32
C LEU A 66 -2.73 -16.38 -13.40
N ASN A 67 -2.90 -17.50 -14.11
CA ASN A 67 -2.04 -17.89 -15.24
C ASN A 67 -2.18 -16.96 -16.45
N ASP A 68 -3.23 -16.13 -16.50
CA ASP A 68 -3.40 -15.13 -17.54
C ASP A 68 -2.51 -13.90 -17.33
N LEU A 69 -1.93 -13.73 -16.14
CA LEU A 69 -1.00 -12.63 -15.83
C LEU A 69 0.35 -12.90 -16.49
N GLN A 70 0.71 -12.08 -17.47
CA GLN A 70 2.00 -12.17 -18.16
C GLN A 70 3.06 -11.27 -17.54
N HIS A 71 2.66 -10.12 -17.02
CA HIS A 71 3.56 -9.12 -16.45
C HIS A 71 2.99 -8.56 -15.13
N VAL A 72 3.86 -8.38 -14.15
CA VAL A 72 3.57 -7.66 -12.91
C VAL A 72 4.53 -6.47 -12.85
N VAL A 73 3.98 -5.26 -12.82
CA VAL A 73 4.75 -4.02 -12.69
C VAL A 73 4.44 -3.41 -11.32
N ILE A 74 5.47 -3.20 -10.51
CA ILE A 74 5.33 -2.59 -9.19
C ILE A 74 6.02 -1.23 -9.22
N LEU A 75 5.24 -0.16 -9.12
CA LEU A 75 5.73 1.20 -8.93
C LEU A 75 5.55 1.55 -7.45
N MET A 76 6.64 1.47 -6.68
CA MET A 76 6.62 1.82 -5.28
C MET A 76 6.97 3.30 -5.10
N GLN A 77 5.95 4.10 -4.90
CA GLN A 77 6.09 5.49 -4.50
C GLN A 77 5.99 5.61 -2.98
N GLU A 78 6.64 6.61 -2.44
CA GLU A 78 6.61 6.97 -1.03
C GLU A 78 6.61 8.49 -0.91
N ASN A 79 6.51 9.07 0.10
CA ASN A 79 6.65 8.92 1.52
C ASN A 79 5.39 9.57 2.11
N ARG A 80 4.22 9.01 1.88
CA ARG A 80 2.91 9.55 2.28
C ARG A 80 2.02 8.45 2.80
N ALA A 81 1.30 8.76 3.90
CA ALA A 81 0.28 7.86 4.44
C ALA A 81 -0.95 7.80 3.52
N PHE A 82 -1.71 6.71 3.62
CA PHE A 82 -2.96 6.53 2.89
C PHE A 82 -3.93 7.70 3.14
N ASP A 83 -4.15 8.05 4.40
CA ASP A 83 -5.08 9.12 4.77
C ASP A 83 -4.61 10.51 4.34
N HIS A 84 -3.30 10.72 4.18
CA HIS A 84 -2.76 11.98 3.67
C HIS A 84 -3.19 12.24 2.22
N TYR A 85 -3.35 11.18 1.41
CA TYR A 85 -3.82 11.24 0.03
C TYR A 85 -5.31 10.95 -0.11
N PHE A 86 -5.79 9.90 0.52
CA PHE A 86 -7.11 9.32 0.27
C PHE A 86 -8.03 9.30 1.49
N GLY A 87 -7.63 9.92 2.61
CA GLY A 87 -8.45 9.96 3.82
C GLY A 87 -9.84 10.61 3.60
N SER A 88 -9.94 11.54 2.64
CA SER A 88 -11.19 12.20 2.25
C SER A 88 -11.91 11.50 1.07
N LEU A 89 -11.35 10.43 0.48
CA LEU A 89 -11.96 9.70 -0.63
C LEU A 89 -13.22 8.97 -0.15
N ALA A 90 -14.32 9.13 -0.86
CA ALA A 90 -15.56 8.44 -0.53
C ALA A 90 -15.45 6.93 -0.76
N GLY A 91 -15.99 6.14 0.16
CA GLY A 91 -16.07 4.68 0.03
C GLY A 91 -14.86 3.90 0.52
N VAL A 92 -13.83 4.57 1.01
CA VAL A 92 -12.65 3.94 1.63
C VAL A 92 -12.69 4.03 3.16
N ARG A 93 -11.85 3.26 3.83
CA ARG A 93 -11.62 3.35 5.27
C ARG A 93 -10.68 4.53 5.59
N GLY A 94 -11.19 5.73 5.45
CA GLY A 94 -10.52 6.99 5.75
C GLY A 94 -11.26 7.77 6.84
N PHE A 95 -11.31 9.09 6.73
CA PHE A 95 -11.97 9.94 7.75
C PHE A 95 -13.48 9.68 7.90
N GLY A 96 -14.12 9.10 6.88
CA GLY A 96 -15.52 8.64 6.92
C GLY A 96 -15.73 7.23 7.46
N ASP A 97 -14.72 6.55 8.00
CA ASP A 97 -14.88 5.21 8.61
C ASP A 97 -15.91 5.28 9.74
N ARG A 98 -16.91 4.39 9.69
CA ARG A 98 -18.00 4.34 10.66
C ARG A 98 -17.55 3.83 12.03
N PHE A 99 -16.40 3.18 12.11
CA PHE A 99 -15.88 2.53 13.31
C PHE A 99 -14.44 2.97 13.61
N PRO A 100 -14.19 4.28 13.76
CA PRO A 100 -12.86 4.76 14.08
C PRO A 100 -12.44 4.27 15.47
N ILE A 101 -11.14 4.06 15.68
CA ILE A 101 -10.59 3.64 16.96
C ILE A 101 -10.97 4.69 18.04
N PRO A 102 -11.57 4.28 19.18
CA PRO A 102 -11.83 5.19 20.28
C PRO A 102 -10.50 5.71 20.86
N ALA A 103 -10.41 7.02 21.05
CA ALA A 103 -9.24 7.62 21.70
C ALA A 103 -9.34 7.55 23.24
N PRO A 104 -8.21 7.46 23.95
CA PRO A 104 -8.20 7.52 25.41
C PRO A 104 -8.89 8.79 25.93
N PRO A 105 -9.63 8.71 27.06
CA PRO A 105 -10.25 9.88 27.67
C PRO A 105 -9.23 10.96 27.99
N LEU A 106 -9.62 12.21 27.79
CA LEU A 106 -8.88 13.37 28.27
C LEU A 106 -9.76 14.15 29.24
N PRO A 107 -9.22 14.64 30.36
CA PRO A 107 -9.97 15.45 31.32
C PRO A 107 -10.66 16.64 30.65
N GLY A 108 -11.94 16.86 30.94
CA GLY A 108 -12.71 17.99 30.42
C GLY A 108 -13.10 17.87 28.91
N THR A 109 -12.89 16.73 28.27
CA THR A 109 -13.30 16.52 26.88
C THR A 109 -14.39 15.46 26.75
N PRO A 110 -15.30 15.58 25.77
CA PRO A 110 -16.25 14.52 25.47
C PRO A 110 -15.52 13.28 24.88
N PRO A 111 -16.19 12.11 24.79
CA PRO A 111 -15.66 10.94 24.09
C PRO A 111 -15.22 11.32 22.67
N ARG A 112 -14.07 10.86 22.27
CA ARG A 112 -13.46 11.17 20.97
C ARG A 112 -12.85 9.94 20.31
N SER A 113 -12.61 10.02 19.02
CA SER A 113 -11.90 9.01 18.25
C SER A 113 -10.45 9.45 17.95
N VAL A 114 -9.69 8.58 17.30
CA VAL A 114 -8.33 8.85 16.80
C VAL A 114 -8.25 10.06 15.88
N TRP A 115 -9.36 10.46 15.26
CA TRP A 115 -9.42 11.66 14.41
C TRP A 115 -9.36 12.99 15.18
N LEU A 116 -9.41 12.97 16.50
CA LEU A 116 -9.29 14.17 17.33
C LEU A 116 -8.19 13.94 18.37
N GLN A 117 -6.99 14.43 18.10
CA GLN A 117 -5.79 14.18 18.90
C GLN A 117 -5.21 15.47 19.47
N PRO A 118 -4.51 15.41 20.63
CA PRO A 118 -3.74 16.54 21.11
C PRO A 118 -2.67 16.95 20.09
N SER A 119 -2.47 18.26 19.91
CA SER A 119 -1.32 18.81 19.18
C SER A 119 0.01 18.33 19.76
N ALA A 120 1.10 18.51 19.03
CA ALA A 120 2.43 18.06 19.46
C ALA A 120 2.85 18.68 20.82
N ASP A 121 2.43 19.91 21.09
CA ASP A 121 2.65 20.62 22.36
C ASP A 121 1.55 20.38 23.40
N GLY A 122 0.49 19.65 23.06
CA GLY A 122 -0.65 19.37 23.93
C GLY A 122 -1.59 20.55 24.18
N SER A 123 -1.38 21.71 23.57
CA SER A 123 -2.12 22.95 23.85
C SER A 123 -3.55 22.95 23.30
N ARG A 124 -3.85 22.14 22.30
CA ARG A 124 -5.15 22.07 21.62
C ARG A 124 -5.44 20.68 21.07
N LEU A 125 -6.68 20.45 20.69
CA LEU A 125 -7.07 19.27 19.94
C LEU A 125 -7.03 19.56 18.43
N LEU A 126 -6.51 18.62 17.67
CA LEU A 126 -6.41 18.66 16.20
C LEU A 126 -7.28 17.57 15.61
N ALA A 127 -8.10 17.93 14.63
CA ALA A 127 -8.72 17.01 13.69
C ALA A 127 -7.89 16.95 12.39
N PRO A 128 -8.10 15.97 11.50
CA PRO A 128 -7.58 16.02 10.14
C PRO A 128 -7.95 17.34 9.47
N PHE A 129 -6.99 17.97 8.79
CA PHE A 129 -7.18 19.27 8.16
C PHE A 129 -6.62 19.30 6.73
N PRO A 130 -7.32 19.94 5.79
CA PRO A 130 -6.89 20.03 4.40
C PRO A 130 -5.75 21.04 4.22
N LEU A 131 -4.89 20.76 3.24
CA LEU A 131 -3.72 21.59 2.92
C LEU A 131 -4.03 22.72 1.94
N HIS A 132 -5.09 22.61 1.13
CA HIS A 132 -5.55 23.63 0.20
C HIS A 132 -4.44 24.19 -0.72
N THR A 133 -3.80 23.34 -1.52
CA THR A 133 -2.64 23.71 -2.35
C THR A 133 -2.93 24.84 -3.36
N ALA A 134 -4.20 25.02 -3.75
CA ALA A 134 -4.61 26.12 -4.60
C ALA A 134 -4.48 27.51 -3.92
N HIS A 135 -4.52 27.55 -2.59
CA HIS A 135 -4.37 28.80 -1.81
C HIS A 135 -2.92 29.04 -1.37
N ASP A 136 -2.17 27.95 -1.15
CA ASP A 136 -0.77 28.01 -0.76
C ASP A 136 0.02 26.90 -1.47
N PHE A 137 0.72 27.25 -2.52
CA PHE A 137 1.53 26.29 -3.29
C PHE A 137 2.64 25.62 -2.46
N ALA A 138 3.12 26.28 -1.40
CA ALA A 138 4.13 25.70 -0.51
C ALA A 138 3.62 24.43 0.18
N THR A 139 2.31 24.31 0.38
CA THR A 139 1.69 23.11 1.00
C THR A 139 1.74 21.86 0.12
N MET A 140 2.08 21.98 -1.17
CA MET A 140 2.35 20.81 -2.02
C MET A 140 3.58 20.03 -1.56
N ARG A 141 4.51 20.65 -0.86
CA ARG A 141 5.73 20.04 -0.34
C ARG A 141 5.77 20.07 1.19
N VAL A 142 4.81 19.44 1.82
CA VAL A 142 4.80 19.31 3.27
C VAL A 142 6.05 18.55 3.71
N GLN A 143 6.73 19.07 4.72
CA GLN A 143 7.91 18.45 5.31
C GLN A 143 7.59 17.00 5.75
N GLY A 144 8.50 16.06 5.51
CA GLY A 144 8.38 14.70 5.97
C GLY A 144 8.21 14.61 7.49
N THR A 145 7.39 13.69 7.94
CA THR A 145 7.25 13.40 9.38
C THR A 145 8.38 12.47 9.83
N PRO A 146 8.76 12.47 11.11
CA PRO A 146 9.64 11.43 11.66
C PRO A 146 9.07 10.04 11.38
N HIS A 147 9.88 9.12 10.83
CA HIS A 147 9.42 7.79 10.38
C HIS A 147 10.39 6.66 10.75
N THR A 148 11.15 6.84 11.81
CA THR A 148 11.98 5.77 12.39
C THR A 148 11.14 4.81 13.22
N TRP A 149 11.67 3.63 13.51
CA TRP A 149 11.02 2.65 14.39
C TRP A 149 10.55 3.24 15.74
N PRO A 150 11.39 3.96 16.53
CA PRO A 150 10.95 4.48 17.84
C PRO A 150 9.74 5.42 17.75
N ASN A 151 9.75 6.37 16.82
CA ASN A 151 8.62 7.29 16.71
C ASN A 151 7.36 6.66 16.08
N ALA A 152 7.52 5.63 15.28
CA ALA A 152 6.39 4.86 14.77
C ALA A 152 5.73 4.05 15.90
N GLN A 153 6.52 3.43 16.80
CA GLN A 153 5.99 2.76 18.00
C GLN A 153 5.27 3.75 18.93
N GLN A 154 5.82 4.95 19.09
CA GLN A 154 5.19 6.01 19.89
C GLN A 154 3.83 6.44 19.28
N ALA A 155 3.74 6.62 17.96
CA ALA A 155 2.50 6.98 17.29
C ALA A 155 1.46 5.85 17.35
N TRP A 156 1.90 4.60 17.20
CA TRP A 156 1.06 3.41 17.30
C TRP A 156 0.43 3.23 18.68
N ASP A 157 1.13 3.60 19.74
CA ASP A 157 0.63 3.63 21.12
C ASP A 157 -0.11 2.33 21.51
N HIS A 158 0.52 1.18 21.30
CA HIS A 158 -0.04 -0.16 21.56
C HIS A 158 -1.40 -0.40 20.85
N GLY A 159 -1.55 0.10 19.63
CA GLY A 159 -2.76 -0.03 18.82
C GLY A 159 -3.82 1.04 19.04
N ARG A 160 -3.62 1.97 20.00
CA ARG A 160 -4.56 3.07 20.23
C ARG A 160 -4.49 4.17 19.18
N MET A 161 -3.37 4.27 18.47
CA MET A 161 -3.14 5.22 17.36
C MET A 161 -3.36 6.71 17.77
N GLY A 162 -3.25 7.03 19.05
CA GLY A 162 -3.70 8.31 19.62
C GLY A 162 -2.61 9.36 19.81
N ARG A 163 -1.37 9.12 19.35
CA ARG A 163 -0.21 9.98 19.63
C ARG A 163 0.52 10.45 18.37
N TRP A 164 -0.19 10.59 17.27
CA TRP A 164 0.40 10.98 15.99
C TRP A 164 1.04 12.38 16.01
N PRO A 165 0.37 13.46 16.43
CA PRO A 165 1.01 14.77 16.48
C PRO A 165 2.26 14.79 17.38
N ALA A 166 2.17 14.18 18.57
CA ALA A 166 3.29 14.13 19.51
C ALA A 166 4.52 13.38 18.96
N ALA A 167 4.31 12.30 18.21
CA ALA A 167 5.37 11.48 17.65
C ALA A 167 5.83 11.94 16.25
N LYS A 168 4.94 12.57 15.49
CA LYS A 168 5.07 12.82 14.05
C LYS A 168 4.86 14.28 13.66
N ARG A 169 4.65 15.20 14.61
CA ARG A 169 4.28 16.62 14.42
C ARG A 169 2.82 16.82 14.00
N ASP A 170 2.30 18.02 14.14
CA ASP A 170 0.90 18.37 13.87
C ASP A 170 0.45 18.06 12.43
N HIS A 171 1.33 18.28 11.47
CA HIS A 171 1.02 18.02 10.06
C HIS A 171 0.91 16.53 9.69
N ALA A 172 1.11 15.62 10.65
CA ALA A 172 0.75 14.21 10.48
C ALA A 172 -0.76 13.99 10.28
N LEU A 173 -1.60 14.96 10.67
CA LEU A 173 -3.05 14.96 10.44
C LEU A 173 -3.46 15.78 9.21
N ALA A 174 -2.50 16.38 8.48
CA ALA A 174 -2.79 17.10 7.25
C ALA A 174 -3.13 16.14 6.10
N HIS A 175 -4.00 16.56 5.19
CA HIS A 175 -4.35 15.77 4.02
C HIS A 175 -4.58 16.64 2.79
N TYR A 176 -4.47 16.00 1.62
CA TYR A 176 -4.89 16.56 0.35
C TYR A 176 -6.34 16.20 0.04
N GLU A 177 -6.96 17.01 -0.78
CA GLU A 177 -8.29 16.75 -1.32
C GLU A 177 -8.23 16.48 -2.83
N ARG A 178 -9.37 16.13 -3.42
CA ARG A 178 -9.48 15.85 -4.86
C ARG A 178 -8.96 16.99 -5.74
N ALA A 179 -9.17 18.24 -5.33
CA ALA A 179 -8.71 19.41 -6.06
C ALA A 179 -7.18 19.53 -6.08
N ASP A 180 -6.54 19.04 -5.01
CA ASP A 180 -5.07 19.07 -4.87
C ASP A 180 -4.39 17.94 -5.67
N LEU A 181 -5.03 16.75 -5.75
CA LEU A 181 -4.49 15.54 -6.36
C LEU A 181 -5.44 14.94 -7.41
N PRO A 182 -5.82 15.69 -8.45
CA PRO A 182 -6.85 15.24 -9.40
C PRO A 182 -6.47 13.96 -10.14
N PHE A 183 -5.21 13.74 -10.45
CA PHE A 183 -4.73 12.53 -11.14
C PHE A 183 -4.82 11.28 -10.25
N GLN A 184 -4.36 11.36 -9.00
CA GLN A 184 -4.40 10.26 -8.04
C GLN A 184 -5.82 9.85 -7.69
N PHE A 185 -6.71 10.85 -7.51
CA PHE A 185 -8.12 10.56 -7.29
C PHE A 185 -8.80 9.95 -8.51
N ALA A 186 -8.44 10.38 -9.73
CA ALA A 186 -8.95 9.75 -10.95
C ALA A 186 -8.48 8.30 -11.11
N LEU A 187 -7.24 7.97 -10.73
CA LEU A 187 -6.75 6.59 -10.66
C LEU A 187 -7.56 5.77 -9.64
N ALA A 188 -7.77 6.31 -8.44
CA ALA A 188 -8.50 5.66 -7.37
C ALA A 188 -9.97 5.39 -7.75
N ASP A 189 -10.63 6.34 -8.43
CA ASP A 189 -12.01 6.18 -8.92
C ASP A 189 -12.13 5.14 -10.05
N THR A 190 -11.06 4.96 -10.82
CA THR A 190 -11.09 4.11 -12.02
C THR A 190 -10.67 2.67 -11.75
N PHE A 191 -9.72 2.48 -10.84
CA PHE A 191 -9.10 1.18 -10.55
C PHE A 191 -9.34 0.75 -9.10
N THR A 192 -8.77 -0.38 -8.70
CA THR A 192 -8.92 -0.91 -7.35
C THR A 192 -8.06 -0.15 -6.36
N VAL A 193 -8.66 0.30 -5.26
CA VAL A 193 -7.98 0.87 -4.10
C VAL A 193 -7.96 -0.17 -2.98
N CYS A 194 -6.77 -0.41 -2.41
CA CYS A 194 -6.58 -1.30 -1.26
C CYS A 194 -6.47 -0.44 0.02
N ASP A 195 -7.59 -0.15 0.66
CA ASP A 195 -7.69 0.73 1.84
C ASP A 195 -7.37 0.03 3.18
N ALA A 196 -7.09 -1.26 3.13
CA ALA A 196 -6.62 -2.06 4.27
C ALA A 196 -5.25 -2.71 4.01
N TYR A 197 -4.49 -2.22 3.03
CA TYR A 197 -3.12 -2.64 2.78
C TYR A 197 -2.17 -1.82 3.69
N HIS A 198 -1.91 -2.37 4.86
CA HIS A 198 -1.05 -1.72 5.86
C HIS A 198 0.43 -1.92 5.54
N CYS A 199 1.30 -1.09 6.14
CA CYS A 199 2.73 -1.32 6.10
C CYS A 199 3.08 -2.67 6.76
N ALA A 200 4.11 -3.32 6.25
CA ALA A 200 4.56 -4.61 6.80
C ALA A 200 5.24 -4.46 8.17
N ILE A 201 5.87 -3.33 8.40
CA ILE A 201 6.52 -2.99 9.66
C ILE A 201 6.35 -1.49 9.94
N GLN A 202 6.15 -1.14 11.19
CA GLN A 202 6.02 0.26 11.65
C GLN A 202 7.38 0.94 11.74
N ALA A 203 8.04 1.12 10.60
CA ALA A 203 9.38 1.70 10.50
C ALA A 203 9.49 2.54 9.22
N GLY A 204 10.71 2.89 8.83
CA GLY A 204 11.00 3.69 7.66
C GLY A 204 10.91 2.95 6.34
N THR A 205 11.51 3.55 5.32
CA THR A 205 11.49 3.13 3.91
C THR A 205 12.13 1.77 3.71
N ASN A 206 13.41 1.64 4.05
CA ASN A 206 14.17 0.42 3.79
C ASN A 206 13.56 -0.83 4.45
N PRO A 207 13.15 -0.82 5.74
CA PRO A 207 12.47 -1.95 6.35
C PRO A 207 11.23 -2.41 5.59
N ASN A 208 10.36 -1.49 5.16
CA ASN A 208 9.15 -1.84 4.41
C ASN A 208 9.45 -2.35 3.00
N ARG A 209 10.44 -1.79 2.32
CA ARG A 209 10.88 -2.29 1.00
C ARG A 209 11.53 -3.67 1.10
N VAL A 210 12.28 -3.95 2.18
CA VAL A 210 12.82 -5.30 2.44
C VAL A 210 11.69 -6.33 2.56
N PHE A 211 10.60 -6.00 3.24
CA PHE A 211 9.43 -6.89 3.28
C PHE A 211 8.82 -7.15 1.90
N LEU A 212 8.77 -6.16 1.02
CA LEU A 212 8.31 -6.37 -0.37
C LEU A 212 9.18 -7.41 -1.08
N TRP A 213 10.50 -7.32 -0.91
CA TRP A 213 11.46 -8.16 -1.62
C TRP A 213 11.67 -9.55 -0.99
N THR A 214 11.27 -9.75 0.27
CA THR A 214 11.64 -10.99 0.99
C THR A 214 10.55 -11.57 1.88
N GLY A 215 9.48 -10.83 2.17
CA GLY A 215 8.42 -11.25 3.09
C GLY A 215 8.81 -11.24 4.57
N GLN A 216 10.03 -10.84 4.92
CA GLN A 216 10.53 -10.81 6.30
C GLN A 216 11.65 -9.77 6.48
N ASN A 217 12.11 -9.57 7.73
CA ASN A 217 13.23 -8.68 8.05
C ASN A 217 14.30 -9.34 8.94
N ASP A 218 14.36 -10.67 8.97
CA ASP A 218 15.24 -11.45 9.85
C ASP A 218 15.04 -11.11 11.35
N PRO A 219 13.86 -11.37 11.92
CA PRO A 219 13.53 -10.94 13.29
C PRO A 219 14.38 -11.59 14.38
N HIS A 220 15.09 -12.65 14.05
CA HIS A 220 15.97 -13.39 14.97
C HIS A 220 17.44 -13.03 14.83
N ALA A 221 17.80 -12.02 14.05
CA ALA A 221 19.16 -11.57 13.83
C ALA A 221 20.15 -12.69 13.40
N ARG A 222 19.69 -13.62 12.53
CA ARG A 222 20.50 -14.78 12.10
C ARG A 222 21.27 -14.54 10.82
N ALA A 223 20.88 -13.53 10.06
CA ALA A 223 21.38 -13.31 8.71
C ALA A 223 21.67 -11.83 8.40
N GLY A 224 21.89 -11.01 9.42
CA GLY A 224 22.25 -9.59 9.27
C GLY A 224 21.12 -8.62 9.61
N GLY A 225 19.91 -9.11 9.97
CA GLY A 225 18.82 -8.29 10.49
C GLY A 225 18.86 -8.14 12.02
N PRO A 226 17.77 -7.71 12.69
CA PRO A 226 16.51 -7.30 12.06
C PRO A 226 16.60 -5.95 11.36
N VAL A 227 15.95 -5.82 10.22
CA VAL A 227 15.90 -4.55 9.48
C VAL A 227 14.80 -3.67 10.05
N ILE A 228 15.20 -2.66 10.84
CA ILE A 228 14.31 -1.70 11.50
C ILE A 228 14.68 -0.23 11.23
N ALA A 229 15.74 0.00 10.48
CA ALA A 229 16.26 1.32 10.11
C ALA A 229 16.66 1.36 8.63
N ASN A 230 16.84 2.57 8.09
CA ASN A 230 17.41 2.79 6.76
C ASN A 230 18.92 2.70 6.85
N SER A 231 19.49 1.51 6.74
CA SER A 231 20.93 1.28 6.93
C SER A 231 21.62 0.73 5.69
N HIS A 232 21.08 -0.18 4.97
CA HIS A 232 21.72 -0.84 3.82
C HIS A 232 21.16 -0.28 2.50
N ASP A 233 21.07 1.02 2.41
CA ASP A 233 20.43 1.76 1.32
C ASP A 233 21.35 2.01 0.11
N ASN A 234 22.61 1.58 0.20
CA ASN A 234 23.57 1.68 -0.90
C ASN A 234 24.62 0.56 -0.85
N PHE A 235 25.44 0.45 -1.91
CA PHE A 235 26.62 -0.40 -1.90
C PHE A 235 27.70 0.16 -0.96
N PRO A 236 28.52 -0.69 -0.30
CA PRO A 236 29.59 -0.24 0.57
C PRO A 236 30.57 0.72 -0.12
N GLU A 237 30.86 0.48 -1.39
CA GLU A 237 31.74 1.30 -2.22
C GLU A 237 31.21 2.72 -2.46
N LEU A 238 29.89 2.91 -2.26
CA LEU A 238 29.18 4.17 -2.39
C LEU A 238 28.72 4.72 -1.02
N GLY A 239 29.33 4.26 0.06
CA GLY A 239 29.05 4.74 1.43
C GLY A 239 27.93 4.00 2.15
N GLY A 240 27.44 2.88 1.62
CA GLY A 240 26.47 2.02 2.29
C GLY A 240 27.08 1.19 3.42
N ASP A 241 26.21 0.53 4.21
CA ASP A 241 26.62 -0.37 5.30
C ASP A 241 27.47 -1.53 4.75
N PRO A 242 28.65 -1.83 5.33
CA PRO A 242 29.50 -2.91 4.89
C PRO A 242 28.93 -4.32 5.17
N ASN A 243 28.03 -4.44 6.14
CA ASN A 243 27.43 -5.72 6.48
C ASN A 243 26.42 -6.17 5.44
N ASP A 244 26.17 -7.46 5.35
CA ASP A 244 25.29 -8.06 4.37
C ASP A 244 24.04 -8.64 5.00
N TYR A 245 22.91 -8.50 4.31
CA TYR A 245 21.74 -9.34 4.47
C TYR A 245 21.96 -10.66 3.74
N ARG A 246 21.68 -11.80 4.40
CA ARG A 246 22.02 -13.13 3.87
C ARG A 246 20.83 -14.09 3.71
N TRP A 247 19.61 -13.66 4.01
CA TRP A 247 18.44 -14.50 3.74
C TRP A 247 17.99 -14.40 2.29
N HIS A 248 17.18 -15.36 1.89
CA HIS A 248 16.72 -15.49 0.50
C HIS A 248 15.73 -14.38 0.12
N SER A 249 15.94 -13.75 -1.03
CA SER A 249 15.04 -12.74 -1.58
C SER A 249 14.10 -13.31 -2.63
N TYR A 250 12.98 -12.63 -2.87
CA TYR A 250 12.00 -13.03 -3.88
C TYR A 250 12.58 -13.02 -5.30
N VAL A 251 13.47 -12.09 -5.60
CA VAL A 251 14.15 -12.07 -6.92
C VAL A 251 15.03 -13.30 -7.14
N GLN A 252 15.64 -13.86 -6.08
CA GLN A 252 16.34 -15.13 -6.19
C GLN A 252 15.38 -16.29 -6.45
N ALA A 253 14.19 -16.27 -5.83
CA ALA A 253 13.15 -17.26 -6.11
C ALA A 253 12.65 -17.15 -7.57
N LEU A 254 12.42 -15.95 -8.08
CA LEU A 254 12.06 -15.71 -9.48
C LEU A 254 13.15 -16.23 -10.43
N GLN A 255 14.42 -15.94 -10.15
CA GLN A 255 15.55 -16.40 -10.92
C GLN A 255 15.64 -17.94 -10.96
N GLN A 256 15.44 -18.59 -9.80
CA GLN A 256 15.44 -20.05 -9.69
C GLN A 256 14.27 -20.69 -10.45
N ALA A 257 13.12 -20.02 -10.48
CA ALA A 257 11.93 -20.46 -11.23
C ALA A 257 12.00 -20.15 -12.73
N GLY A 258 13.08 -19.51 -13.21
CA GLY A 258 13.21 -19.11 -14.63
C GLY A 258 12.28 -17.96 -15.03
N VAL A 259 11.72 -17.23 -14.06
CA VAL A 259 10.89 -16.05 -14.30
C VAL A 259 11.78 -14.84 -14.53
N SER A 260 11.60 -14.14 -15.63
CA SER A 260 12.33 -12.90 -15.91
C SER A 260 11.89 -11.77 -14.96
N TRP A 261 12.83 -10.96 -14.53
CA TRP A 261 12.57 -9.80 -13.68
C TRP A 261 13.54 -8.67 -14.00
N GLN A 262 13.14 -7.45 -13.71
CA GLN A 262 13.97 -6.27 -13.90
C GLN A 262 13.64 -5.21 -12.87
N ILE A 263 14.67 -4.49 -12.39
CA ILE A 263 14.54 -3.33 -11.52
C ILE A 263 14.90 -2.09 -12.35
N TYR A 264 14.04 -1.08 -12.27
CA TYR A 264 14.28 0.25 -12.82
C TYR A 264 14.60 1.18 -11.65
N GLN A 265 15.78 1.76 -11.64
CA GLN A 265 16.23 2.69 -10.59
C GLN A 265 17.20 3.73 -11.17
N ASP A 266 17.38 4.83 -10.50
CA ASP A 266 18.50 5.73 -10.75
C ASP A 266 19.78 5.13 -10.12
N MET A 267 20.73 4.77 -10.96
CA MET A 267 21.98 4.17 -10.51
C MET A 267 22.92 5.16 -9.82
N ALA A 268 22.72 6.46 -10.02
CA ALA A 268 23.49 7.52 -9.39
C ALA A 268 22.97 7.87 -7.98
N ASP A 269 21.69 7.58 -7.72
CA ASP A 269 21.03 7.86 -6.45
C ASP A 269 20.16 6.66 -6.05
N ASN A 270 20.74 5.75 -5.29
CA ASN A 270 20.00 4.59 -4.78
C ASN A 270 19.36 4.86 -3.40
N PHE A 271 19.39 6.04 -2.90
CA PHE A 271 18.91 6.35 -1.54
C PHE A 271 17.63 5.60 -1.17
N THR A 272 17.77 4.48 -0.45
CA THR A 272 16.73 3.55 0.02
C THR A 272 15.83 2.93 -1.07
N ASP A 273 15.98 3.27 -2.33
CA ASP A 273 15.04 2.87 -3.39
C ASP A 273 15.12 1.39 -3.75
N ASN A 274 16.31 0.82 -3.72
CA ASN A 274 16.52 -0.60 -3.96
C ASN A 274 17.25 -1.28 -2.79
N PRO A 275 16.54 -1.84 -1.79
CA PRO A 275 17.12 -2.47 -0.62
C PRO A 275 17.88 -3.78 -0.94
N LEU A 276 17.78 -4.30 -2.16
CA LEU A 276 18.62 -5.42 -2.59
C LEU A 276 20.11 -5.07 -2.56
N ALA A 277 20.47 -3.78 -2.61
CA ALA A 277 21.84 -3.30 -2.40
C ALA A 277 22.42 -3.72 -1.03
N GLY A 278 21.59 -4.09 -0.06
CA GLY A 278 22.00 -4.66 1.20
C GLY A 278 22.25 -6.18 1.19
N PHE A 279 21.84 -6.89 0.14
CA PHE A 279 21.89 -8.36 0.12
C PHE A 279 23.19 -8.89 -0.48
N ALA A 280 23.85 -9.83 0.22
CA ALA A 280 25.10 -10.45 -0.20
C ALA A 280 25.02 -11.03 -1.62
N ALA A 281 23.93 -11.72 -1.95
CA ALA A 281 23.73 -12.31 -3.28
C ALA A 281 23.63 -11.24 -4.37
N PHE A 282 22.99 -10.11 -4.10
CA PHE A 282 22.86 -9.00 -5.04
C PHE A 282 24.23 -8.28 -5.19
N ARG A 283 24.92 -8.02 -4.10
CA ARG A 283 26.27 -7.44 -4.10
C ARG A 283 27.28 -8.30 -4.86
N ALA A 284 27.23 -9.62 -4.67
CA ALA A 284 28.07 -10.56 -5.42
C ALA A 284 27.77 -10.55 -6.92
N ALA A 285 26.50 -10.53 -7.30
CA ALA A 285 26.07 -10.45 -8.69
C ALA A 285 26.51 -9.14 -9.36
N TRP A 286 26.39 -8.02 -8.66
CA TRP A 286 26.85 -6.71 -9.13
C TRP A 286 28.34 -6.69 -9.42
N ARG A 287 29.16 -7.31 -8.57
CA ARG A 287 30.62 -7.42 -8.74
C ARG A 287 31.04 -8.50 -9.74
N GLY A 288 30.13 -9.15 -10.40
CA GLY A 288 30.41 -10.26 -11.35
C GLY A 288 30.89 -11.55 -10.68
N ALA A 289 30.84 -11.65 -9.36
CA ALA A 289 31.33 -12.81 -8.58
C ALA A 289 30.19 -13.79 -8.18
N ALA A 290 29.03 -13.67 -8.77
CA ALA A 290 27.88 -14.49 -8.40
C ALA A 290 28.09 -15.97 -8.76
N PRO A 291 27.81 -16.92 -7.84
CA PRO A 291 27.77 -18.34 -8.16
C PRO A 291 26.76 -18.66 -9.28
N PRO A 292 26.95 -19.75 -10.03
CA PRO A 292 25.97 -20.20 -11.02
C PRO A 292 24.58 -20.33 -10.41
N GLY A 293 23.56 -19.69 -11.01
CA GLY A 293 22.20 -19.67 -10.51
C GLY A 293 21.82 -18.45 -9.66
N THR A 294 22.77 -17.56 -9.34
CA THR A 294 22.48 -16.28 -8.67
C THR A 294 22.20 -15.17 -9.68
N ILE A 295 21.50 -14.18 -9.22
CA ILE A 295 21.01 -12.96 -9.88
C ILE A 295 21.84 -12.52 -11.09
N ARG A 296 21.40 -12.85 -12.32
CA ARG A 296 22.10 -12.45 -13.56
C ARG A 296 21.70 -11.08 -14.09
N ASN A 297 20.56 -10.52 -13.63
CA ASN A 297 19.96 -9.33 -14.25
C ASN A 297 20.31 -8.01 -13.53
N CYS A 298 21.22 -8.01 -12.56
CA CYS A 298 21.60 -6.79 -11.84
C CYS A 298 22.33 -5.76 -12.71
N ALA A 299 22.97 -6.19 -13.82
CA ALA A 299 23.72 -5.31 -14.71
C ALA A 299 22.85 -4.43 -15.62
N HIS A 300 21.53 -4.57 -15.61
CA HIS A 300 20.61 -3.91 -16.54
C HIS A 300 19.50 -3.13 -15.85
N ALA A 301 19.74 -2.63 -14.65
CA ALA A 301 18.92 -1.54 -14.15
C ALA A 301 19.26 -0.29 -14.97
N ALA A 302 18.67 -0.19 -16.16
CA ALA A 302 18.80 0.98 -16.99
C ALA A 302 18.17 2.15 -16.23
N SER A 303 18.96 3.19 -15.94
CA SER A 303 18.39 4.47 -15.55
C SER A 303 17.53 4.95 -16.71
N ALA A 304 16.23 4.80 -16.60
CA ALA A 304 15.33 5.55 -17.44
C ALA A 304 15.44 7.00 -16.97
N ARG A 305 16.33 7.77 -17.58
CA ARG A 305 16.20 9.22 -17.54
C ARG A 305 14.86 9.53 -18.20
N VAL A 306 13.90 9.91 -17.40
CA VAL A 306 12.70 10.57 -17.91
C VAL A 306 13.16 11.93 -18.39
N PRO A 307 12.96 12.31 -19.66
CA PRO A 307 13.33 13.61 -20.17
C PRO A 307 12.56 14.72 -19.49
#